data_0400027ab3a495d02d3b9c2e746df017
#
_entry.id   0400027ab3a495d02d3b9c2e746df017
#
_cell.length_a   1.000
_cell.length_b   1.000
_cell.length_c   1.000
_cell.angle_alpha   90.00
_cell.angle_beta   90.00
_cell.angle_gamma   90.00
#
_symmetry.space_group_name_H-M   'P 1'
#
loop_
_entity.id
_entity.type
_entity.pdbx_description
1 polymer ?
#
loop_
_entity_poly.entity_id
_entity_poly.type
_entity_poly.pdbx_seq_one_letter_code
_entity_poly.pdbx_strand_id
1 'polypeptide(L)'
;DGVEKTVPINEDVPATFEDSSATKTVEGVGTYKVAPDGTVTFVPEKTFTGKGATLTVIRKDKNGTPARGEYTAVVHPVTPTGWDVISADIQGQEQHGKPKFKGGTVEIGGEEKKVDIDENVAPVILDPATKQPVAVGTPITVEGEGVYTLKEDGTVDFVPEKTFVGEAKGVIVQRVDKLGQPAIGKYRPIVIGAKPKAQPATSQDVQGQVQKQPVTFIDSVVDKTTVPDIDHPDVKVAAQKTVPIDPRSYTLLDENGQPATKVPAKDPKGNVIGEFTLEVVDGKAVGVLTPNATYYGEVQPVKVRAADTNGITVE
;
A
#
# COMPACT_ATOMS: atom_id res chain seq x y z
N ASP A 1 -5.67 -7.34 -82.62
CA ASP A 1 -6.53 -6.22 -82.30
C ASP A 1 -6.30 -5.53 -80.97
N GLY A 2 -5.24 -5.71 -80.26
CA GLY A 2 -4.80 -4.89 -79.10
C GLY A 2 -5.79 -4.56 -77.96
N VAL A 3 -6.94 -5.21 -77.93
CA VAL A 3 -7.94 -5.02 -76.86
C VAL A 3 -7.65 -6.05 -75.72
N GLU A 4 -7.30 -5.56 -74.56
CA GLU A 4 -7.12 -6.36 -73.38
C GLU A 4 -8.46 -7.05 -73.04
N LYS A 5 -8.47 -8.39 -73.01
CA LYS A 5 -9.65 -9.19 -72.61
C LYS A 5 -9.37 -9.79 -71.27
N THR A 6 -10.18 -9.45 -70.26
CA THR A 6 -10.11 -10.00 -68.91
C THR A 6 -11.06 -11.17 -68.72
N VAL A 7 -10.63 -12.21 -68.02
CA VAL A 7 -11.50 -13.30 -67.51
C VAL A 7 -11.82 -12.97 -66.06
N PRO A 8 -13.09 -12.71 -65.75
CA PRO A 8 -13.48 -12.34 -64.41
C PRO A 8 -13.34 -13.51 -63.40
N ILE A 9 -13.17 -13.18 -62.14
CA ILE A 9 -13.19 -14.17 -61.05
C ILE A 9 -14.57 -14.90 -61.06
N ASN A 10 -14.53 -16.19 -60.77
CA ASN A 10 -15.72 -17.00 -60.63
C ASN A 10 -16.27 -16.86 -59.20
N GLU A 11 -17.35 -16.10 -59.06
CA GLU A 11 -17.99 -15.86 -57.76
C GLU A 11 -18.68 -17.12 -57.17
N ASP A 12 -18.98 -18.13 -58.00
CA ASP A 12 -19.57 -19.39 -57.55
C ASP A 12 -18.57 -20.34 -56.90
N VAL A 13 -17.26 -20.02 -57.04
CA VAL A 13 -16.19 -20.80 -56.42
C VAL A 13 -15.60 -20.02 -55.23
N PRO A 14 -15.84 -20.43 -53.97
CA PRO A 14 -15.37 -19.73 -52.82
C PRO A 14 -13.85 -19.67 -52.74
N ALA A 15 -13.31 -18.61 -52.18
CA ALA A 15 -11.88 -18.50 -51.87
C ALA A 15 -11.48 -19.52 -50.81
N THR A 16 -10.25 -20.02 -50.92
CA THR A 16 -9.65 -20.94 -49.93
C THR A 16 -8.23 -20.58 -49.65
N PHE A 17 -7.66 -21.08 -48.55
CA PHE A 17 -6.24 -21.13 -48.40
C PHE A 17 -5.60 -22.17 -49.34
N GLU A 18 -4.27 -22.18 -49.41
CA GLU A 18 -3.53 -23.05 -50.35
C GLU A 18 -3.78 -24.54 -50.11
N ASP A 19 -4.07 -24.94 -48.85
CA ASP A 19 -4.45 -26.31 -48.49
C ASP A 19 -5.92 -26.62 -48.73
N SER A 20 -6.64 -25.77 -49.47
CA SER A 20 -8.07 -25.85 -49.78
C SER A 20 -9.00 -25.69 -48.55
N SER A 21 -8.48 -25.31 -47.40
CA SER A 21 -9.30 -25.02 -46.21
C SER A 21 -9.84 -23.57 -46.25
N ALA A 22 -10.95 -23.35 -45.55
CA ALA A 22 -11.48 -22.00 -45.28
C ALA A 22 -11.08 -21.46 -43.91
N THR A 23 -10.46 -22.32 -43.07
CA THR A 23 -10.01 -21.95 -41.72
C THR A 23 -8.67 -22.59 -41.43
N LYS A 24 -7.73 -21.84 -40.88
CA LYS A 24 -6.42 -22.31 -40.51
C LYS A 24 -6.02 -21.80 -39.13
N THR A 25 -5.73 -22.69 -38.23
CA THR A 25 -5.16 -22.36 -36.91
C THR A 25 -3.67 -22.57 -36.93
N VAL A 26 -2.93 -21.56 -36.45
CA VAL A 26 -1.47 -21.61 -36.26
C VAL A 26 -1.24 -21.52 -34.78
N GLU A 27 -0.72 -22.57 -34.19
CA GLU A 27 -0.45 -22.66 -32.74
C GLU A 27 0.46 -21.54 -32.28
N GLY A 28 0.12 -20.90 -31.14
CA GLY A 28 0.85 -19.75 -30.60
C GLY A 28 0.68 -18.43 -31.37
N VAL A 29 -0.12 -18.42 -32.46
CA VAL A 29 -0.36 -17.23 -33.30
C VAL A 29 -1.83 -16.86 -33.32
N GLY A 30 -2.70 -17.78 -33.72
CA GLY A 30 -4.13 -17.50 -33.81
C GLY A 30 -4.84 -18.25 -34.95
N THR A 31 -6.08 -17.87 -35.23
CA THR A 31 -6.95 -18.51 -36.22
C THR A 31 -7.27 -17.55 -37.36
N TYR A 32 -7.01 -17.99 -38.56
CA TYR A 32 -7.33 -17.31 -39.83
C TYR A 32 -8.58 -17.95 -40.45
N LYS A 33 -9.46 -17.11 -40.99
CA LYS A 33 -10.62 -17.56 -41.72
C LYS A 33 -10.77 -16.75 -43.01
N VAL A 34 -10.91 -17.43 -44.13
CA VAL A 34 -11.16 -16.78 -45.42
C VAL A 34 -12.63 -16.90 -45.77
N ALA A 35 -13.28 -15.77 -46.11
CA ALA A 35 -14.64 -15.71 -46.59
C ALA A 35 -14.70 -16.04 -48.10
N PRO A 36 -15.86 -16.40 -48.67
CA PRO A 36 -16.01 -16.73 -50.10
C PRO A 36 -15.50 -15.67 -51.06
N ASP A 37 -15.58 -14.40 -50.67
CA ASP A 37 -15.10 -13.24 -51.45
C ASP A 37 -13.59 -13.03 -51.41
N GLY A 38 -12.86 -13.81 -50.56
CA GLY A 38 -11.43 -13.70 -50.35
C GLY A 38 -11.02 -12.83 -49.16
N THR A 39 -11.98 -12.24 -48.44
CA THR A 39 -11.70 -11.48 -47.22
C THR A 39 -11.14 -12.41 -46.13
N VAL A 40 -9.97 -12.07 -45.56
CA VAL A 40 -9.37 -12.83 -44.46
C VAL A 40 -9.65 -12.15 -43.15
N THR A 41 -10.24 -12.90 -42.21
CA THR A 41 -10.34 -12.51 -40.80
C THR A 41 -9.26 -13.24 -39.99
N PHE A 42 -8.50 -12.51 -39.17
CA PHE A 42 -7.51 -13.07 -38.25
C PHE A 42 -7.89 -12.77 -36.84
N VAL A 43 -7.97 -13.80 -36.00
CA VAL A 43 -8.17 -13.71 -34.55
C VAL A 43 -6.89 -14.20 -33.88
N PRO A 44 -6.05 -13.29 -33.34
CA PRO A 44 -4.83 -13.68 -32.64
C PRO A 44 -5.11 -14.38 -31.33
N GLU A 45 -4.19 -15.21 -30.88
CA GLU A 45 -4.17 -15.64 -29.48
C GLU A 45 -3.90 -14.44 -28.56
N LYS A 46 -4.46 -14.46 -27.35
CA LYS A 46 -4.40 -13.30 -26.42
C LYS A 46 -2.99 -12.81 -26.13
N THR A 47 -2.03 -13.70 -26.12
CA THR A 47 -0.61 -13.39 -25.82
C THR A 47 0.23 -13.17 -27.07
N PHE A 48 -0.32 -13.37 -28.26
CA PHE A 48 0.44 -13.20 -29.49
C PHE A 48 0.66 -11.73 -29.84
N THR A 49 1.91 -11.39 -30.16
CA THR A 49 2.31 -10.08 -30.71
C THR A 49 3.35 -10.29 -31.82
N GLY A 50 3.43 -9.31 -32.72
CA GLY A 50 4.36 -9.36 -33.84
C GLY A 50 3.71 -9.76 -35.16
N LYS A 51 4.54 -10.27 -36.09
CA LYS A 51 4.10 -10.66 -37.43
C LYS A 51 3.55 -12.08 -37.41
N GLY A 52 2.31 -12.24 -37.82
CA GLY A 52 1.65 -13.55 -37.97
C GLY A 52 2.17 -14.32 -39.19
N ALA A 53 1.59 -15.51 -39.38
CA ALA A 53 1.89 -16.32 -40.57
C ALA A 53 1.44 -15.61 -41.86
N THR A 54 2.26 -15.71 -42.89
CA THR A 54 1.84 -15.32 -44.25
C THR A 54 1.07 -16.49 -44.87
N LEU A 55 -0.19 -16.26 -45.25
CA LEU A 55 -1.06 -17.28 -45.84
C LEU A 55 -1.41 -16.87 -47.26
N THR A 56 -1.37 -17.85 -48.16
CA THR A 56 -1.80 -17.67 -49.56
C THR A 56 -3.29 -17.93 -49.67
N VAL A 57 -4.02 -16.94 -50.19
CA VAL A 57 -5.45 -17.05 -50.54
C VAL A 57 -5.58 -17.32 -52.04
N ILE A 58 -6.40 -18.30 -52.42
CA ILE A 58 -6.60 -18.70 -53.78
C ILE A 58 -8.04 -18.40 -54.17
N ARG A 59 -8.22 -17.70 -55.30
CA ARG A 59 -9.48 -17.59 -56.05
C ARG A 59 -9.30 -18.12 -57.47
N LYS A 60 -10.35 -18.60 -58.09
CA LYS A 60 -10.33 -19.09 -59.48
C LYS A 60 -11.10 -18.16 -60.39
N ASP A 61 -10.61 -17.95 -61.60
CA ASP A 61 -11.35 -17.27 -62.65
C ASP A 61 -12.43 -18.20 -63.26
N LYS A 62 -13.22 -17.69 -64.19
CA LYS A 62 -14.27 -18.49 -64.89
C LYS A 62 -13.71 -19.61 -65.75
N ASN A 63 -12.42 -19.61 -66.08
CA ASN A 63 -11.71 -20.68 -66.75
C ASN A 63 -11.11 -21.71 -65.78
N GLY A 64 -11.25 -21.51 -64.45
CA GLY A 64 -10.65 -22.37 -63.46
C GLY A 64 -9.19 -22.08 -63.14
N THR A 65 -8.60 -21.01 -63.72
CA THR A 65 -7.22 -20.62 -63.45
C THR A 65 -7.08 -20.01 -62.07
N PRO A 66 -6.13 -20.44 -61.21
CA PRO A 66 -5.99 -19.91 -59.85
C PRO A 66 -5.26 -18.56 -59.88
N ALA A 67 -5.87 -17.56 -59.21
CA ALA A 67 -5.23 -16.33 -58.79
C ALA A 67 -4.79 -16.48 -57.31
N ARG A 68 -3.59 -16.02 -56.96
CA ARG A 68 -3.00 -16.14 -55.64
C ARG A 68 -2.76 -14.75 -55.07
N GLY A 69 -3.15 -14.55 -53.80
CA GLY A 69 -2.85 -13.37 -53.04
C GLY A 69 -2.31 -13.75 -51.66
N GLU A 70 -1.40 -12.98 -51.13
CA GLU A 70 -0.83 -13.21 -49.81
C GLU A 70 -1.50 -12.30 -48.77
N TYR A 71 -1.74 -12.84 -47.58
CA TYR A 71 -2.21 -12.11 -46.39
C TYR A 71 -1.25 -12.31 -45.24
N THR A 72 -0.86 -11.21 -44.59
CA THR A 72 -0.06 -11.22 -43.39
C THR A 72 -0.62 -10.22 -42.39
N ALA A 73 -0.89 -10.69 -41.17
CA ALA A 73 -1.31 -9.83 -40.07
C ALA A 73 -0.11 -9.39 -39.21
N VAL A 74 -0.22 -8.20 -38.62
CA VAL A 74 0.71 -7.72 -37.60
C VAL A 74 -0.10 -7.34 -36.36
N VAL A 75 0.33 -7.84 -35.21
CA VAL A 75 -0.27 -7.53 -33.90
C VAL A 75 0.70 -6.70 -33.08
N HIS A 76 0.30 -5.49 -32.76
CA HIS A 76 1.11 -4.59 -31.95
C HIS A 76 0.89 -4.88 -30.46
N PRO A 77 1.96 -4.94 -29.63
CA PRO A 77 1.83 -5.09 -28.20
C PRO A 77 1.20 -3.85 -27.57
N VAL A 78 0.39 -4.07 -26.55
CA VAL A 78 -0.08 -3.04 -25.63
C VAL A 78 0.20 -3.51 -24.22
N THR A 79 0.63 -2.60 -23.34
CA THR A 79 1.00 -2.94 -21.96
C THR A 79 0.21 -2.06 -21.01
N PRO A 80 -0.56 -2.66 -20.07
CA PRO A 80 -1.22 -1.88 -19.04
C PRO A 80 -0.21 -1.31 -18.05
N THR A 81 -0.57 -0.19 -17.41
CA THR A 81 0.30 0.53 -16.48
C THR A 81 -0.37 0.66 -15.12
N GLY A 82 0.40 0.49 -14.04
CA GLY A 82 0.01 0.83 -12.68
C GLY A 82 0.93 1.92 -12.13
N TRP A 83 0.41 2.71 -11.18
CA TRP A 83 1.14 3.76 -10.47
C TRP A 83 1.16 3.48 -8.98
N ASP A 84 2.31 3.75 -8.39
CA ASP A 84 2.52 3.65 -6.96
C ASP A 84 1.75 4.75 -6.23
N VAL A 85 1.42 4.48 -4.97
CA VAL A 85 0.80 5.44 -4.06
C VAL A 85 1.50 5.39 -2.70
N ILE A 86 1.60 6.54 -2.08
CA ILE A 86 2.20 6.72 -0.76
C ILE A 86 1.17 7.39 0.14
N SER A 87 1.13 6.98 1.40
CA SER A 87 0.44 7.69 2.46
C SER A 87 1.40 8.02 3.59
N ALA A 88 1.08 9.00 4.43
CA ALA A 88 1.83 9.27 5.63
C ALA A 88 0.88 9.62 6.78
N ASP A 89 1.13 9.05 7.96
CA ASP A 89 0.42 9.38 9.17
C ASP A 89 1.29 9.11 10.41
N ILE A 90 0.83 9.51 11.58
CA ILE A 90 1.59 9.32 12.81
C ILE A 90 1.50 7.88 13.29
N GLN A 91 2.45 7.49 14.11
CA GLN A 91 2.59 6.18 14.73
C GLN A 91 1.27 5.66 15.32
N GLY A 92 0.91 4.43 14.99
CA GLY A 92 -0.29 3.75 15.46
C GLY A 92 -1.59 4.12 14.73
N GLN A 93 -1.57 5.06 13.77
CA GLN A 93 -2.76 5.41 12.99
C GLN A 93 -2.90 4.55 11.74
N GLU A 94 -4.13 4.11 11.48
CA GLU A 94 -4.49 3.42 10.25
C GLU A 94 -4.33 4.35 9.04
N GLN A 95 -3.80 3.82 7.94
CA GLN A 95 -3.58 4.53 6.69
C GLN A 95 -4.24 3.81 5.52
N HIS A 96 -4.49 4.53 4.43
CA HIS A 96 -5.13 4.01 3.23
C HIS A 96 -4.38 4.44 1.99
N GLY A 97 -4.28 3.55 1.00
CA GLY A 97 -3.71 3.86 -0.31
C GLY A 97 -4.42 3.11 -1.42
N LYS A 98 -4.60 3.77 -2.57
CA LYS A 98 -5.25 3.17 -3.73
C LYS A 98 -4.39 3.37 -4.97
N PRO A 99 -3.57 2.37 -5.36
CA PRO A 99 -2.84 2.40 -6.62
C PRO A 99 -3.78 2.59 -7.80
N LYS A 100 -3.33 3.33 -8.81
CA LYS A 100 -4.12 3.59 -10.02
C LYS A 100 -3.65 2.69 -11.15
N PHE A 101 -4.56 2.35 -12.04
CA PHE A 101 -4.27 1.48 -13.19
C PHE A 101 -4.90 2.05 -14.45
N LYS A 102 -4.22 1.84 -15.58
CA LYS A 102 -4.71 2.21 -16.92
C LYS A 102 -4.38 1.09 -17.90
N GLY A 103 -5.31 0.78 -18.77
CA GLY A 103 -5.08 -0.14 -19.88
C GLY A 103 -4.04 0.38 -20.86
N GLY A 104 -3.47 -0.53 -21.65
CA GLY A 104 -2.49 -0.20 -22.66
C GLY A 104 -3.11 0.46 -23.90
N THR A 105 -2.35 1.35 -24.54
CA THR A 105 -2.74 1.99 -25.81
C THR A 105 -1.62 1.89 -26.85
N VAL A 106 -1.99 1.86 -28.12
CA VAL A 106 -1.07 1.93 -29.25
C VAL A 106 -1.72 2.70 -30.40
N GLU A 107 -0.96 3.49 -31.12
CA GLU A 107 -1.42 4.19 -32.31
C GLU A 107 -1.15 3.34 -33.56
N ILE A 108 -2.19 3.07 -34.36
CA ILE A 108 -2.10 2.30 -35.62
C ILE A 108 -2.85 3.07 -36.71
N GLY A 109 -2.12 3.50 -37.73
CA GLY A 109 -2.69 4.21 -38.87
C GLY A 109 -3.35 5.55 -38.50
N GLY A 110 -2.87 6.23 -37.45
CA GLY A 110 -3.43 7.49 -36.94
C GLY A 110 -4.63 7.31 -36.01
N GLU A 111 -4.98 6.08 -35.65
CA GLU A 111 -6.06 5.78 -34.67
C GLU A 111 -5.47 5.16 -33.39
N GLU A 112 -5.90 5.68 -32.23
CA GLU A 112 -5.56 5.05 -30.95
C GLU A 112 -6.40 3.78 -30.76
N LYS A 113 -5.72 2.65 -30.60
CA LYS A 113 -6.30 1.37 -30.20
C LYS A 113 -5.93 1.11 -28.74
N LYS A 114 -6.88 0.61 -27.93
CA LYS A 114 -6.67 0.39 -26.50
C LYS A 114 -7.18 -0.97 -26.05
N VAL A 115 -6.56 -1.46 -24.98
CA VAL A 115 -7.03 -2.60 -24.20
C VAL A 115 -7.23 -2.11 -22.76
N ASP A 116 -8.47 -2.07 -22.31
CA ASP A 116 -8.82 -1.57 -20.98
C ASP A 116 -8.47 -2.59 -19.87
N ILE A 117 -8.35 -2.11 -18.64
CA ILE A 117 -8.33 -2.97 -17.45
C ILE A 117 -9.63 -3.77 -17.41
N ASP A 118 -9.55 -5.04 -17.04
CA ASP A 118 -10.73 -5.89 -16.86
C ASP A 118 -11.35 -5.63 -15.48
N GLU A 119 -12.45 -4.86 -15.47
CA GLU A 119 -13.18 -4.52 -14.26
C GLU A 119 -13.97 -5.73 -13.67
N ASN A 120 -14.12 -6.82 -14.44
CA ASN A 120 -14.76 -8.05 -13.95
C ASN A 120 -13.81 -8.94 -13.15
N VAL A 121 -12.50 -8.66 -13.22
CA VAL A 121 -11.47 -9.36 -12.44
C VAL A 121 -11.09 -8.50 -11.23
N ALA A 122 -11.35 -9.03 -10.04
CA ALA A 122 -11.01 -8.33 -8.79
C ALA A 122 -9.49 -8.09 -8.69
N PRO A 123 -9.06 -6.98 -8.08
CA PRO A 123 -7.65 -6.76 -7.77
C PRO A 123 -7.16 -7.80 -6.77
N VAL A 124 -5.85 -8.03 -6.75
CA VAL A 124 -5.19 -8.88 -5.73
C VAL A 124 -3.98 -8.17 -5.15
N ILE A 125 -3.62 -8.49 -3.91
CA ILE A 125 -2.30 -8.14 -3.34
C ILE A 125 -1.35 -9.31 -3.62
N LEU A 126 -0.12 -8.99 -4.03
CA LEU A 126 0.95 -9.98 -4.04
C LEU A 126 1.58 -10.02 -2.63
N ASP A 127 1.44 -11.15 -1.96
CA ASP A 127 2.06 -11.37 -0.65
C ASP A 127 3.57 -11.09 -0.72
N PRO A 128 4.11 -10.19 0.13
CA PRO A 128 5.51 -9.80 0.06
C PRO A 128 6.50 -10.93 0.24
N ALA A 129 6.14 -11.97 1.01
CA ALA A 129 7.01 -13.11 1.32
C ALA A 129 6.94 -14.19 0.22
N THR A 130 5.73 -14.58 -0.19
CA THR A 130 5.51 -15.71 -1.11
C THR A 130 5.37 -15.30 -2.56
N LYS A 131 5.10 -14.01 -2.83
CA LYS A 131 4.74 -13.44 -4.16
C LYS A 131 3.45 -14.02 -4.75
N GLN A 132 2.69 -14.76 -3.98
CA GLN A 132 1.41 -15.32 -4.42
C GLN A 132 0.30 -14.27 -4.31
N PRO A 133 -0.68 -14.32 -5.20
CA PRO A 133 -1.84 -13.43 -5.13
C PRO A 133 -2.73 -13.78 -3.93
N VAL A 134 -3.12 -12.76 -3.18
CA VAL A 134 -4.05 -12.84 -2.05
C VAL A 134 -5.30 -12.04 -2.39
N ALA A 135 -6.45 -12.66 -2.17
CA ALA A 135 -7.75 -12.11 -2.51
C ALA A 135 -8.14 -10.93 -1.61
N VAL A 136 -9.06 -10.13 -2.13
CA VAL A 136 -9.75 -9.05 -1.39
C VAL A 136 -10.27 -9.54 -0.03
N GLY A 137 -10.14 -8.70 0.98
CA GLY A 137 -10.61 -8.97 2.35
C GLY A 137 -9.71 -9.88 3.19
N THR A 138 -8.67 -10.48 2.61
CA THR A 138 -7.73 -11.32 3.34
C THR A 138 -6.57 -10.48 3.89
N PRO A 139 -6.37 -10.41 5.22
CA PRO A 139 -5.28 -9.64 5.79
C PRO A 139 -3.92 -10.32 5.55
N ILE A 140 -2.91 -9.52 5.26
CA ILE A 140 -1.51 -9.91 5.14
C ILE A 140 -0.72 -9.25 6.25
N THR A 141 -0.12 -10.05 7.13
CA THR A 141 0.76 -9.54 8.18
C THR A 141 2.20 -9.47 7.66
N VAL A 142 2.80 -8.29 7.74
CA VAL A 142 4.22 -8.07 7.49
C VAL A 142 4.87 -7.78 8.84
N GLU A 143 5.64 -8.76 9.33
CA GLU A 143 6.28 -8.70 10.64
C GLU A 143 7.18 -7.46 10.76
N GLY A 144 7.03 -6.74 11.88
CA GLY A 144 7.75 -5.49 12.16
C GLY A 144 7.23 -4.26 11.40
N GLU A 145 6.15 -4.40 10.60
CA GLU A 145 5.51 -3.27 9.93
C GLU A 145 4.04 -3.12 10.32
N GLY A 146 3.22 -4.15 10.09
CA GLY A 146 1.78 -4.10 10.32
C GLY A 146 0.99 -5.05 9.44
N VAL A 147 -0.30 -4.74 9.27
CA VAL A 147 -1.26 -5.57 8.53
C VAL A 147 -1.84 -4.79 7.36
N TYR A 148 -1.83 -5.40 6.18
CA TYR A 148 -2.42 -4.87 4.96
C TYR A 148 -3.68 -5.64 4.58
N THR A 149 -4.74 -4.94 4.19
CA THR A 149 -5.98 -5.55 3.70
C THR A 149 -6.47 -4.84 2.45
N LEU A 150 -6.63 -5.58 1.35
CA LEU A 150 -7.17 -5.04 0.10
C LEU A 150 -8.70 -5.05 0.14
N LYS A 151 -9.32 -3.93 -0.22
CA LYS A 151 -10.77 -3.79 -0.38
C LYS A 151 -11.21 -4.05 -1.82
N GLU A 152 -12.50 -4.30 -2.02
CA GLU A 152 -13.10 -4.55 -3.33
C GLU A 152 -12.89 -3.39 -4.33
N ASP A 153 -12.88 -2.16 -3.82
CA ASP A 153 -12.65 -0.96 -4.64
C ASP A 153 -11.18 -0.75 -5.04
N GLY A 154 -10.27 -1.61 -4.58
CA GLY A 154 -8.83 -1.53 -4.83
C GLY A 154 -8.06 -0.67 -3.82
N THR A 155 -8.71 -0.16 -2.78
CA THR A 155 -8.06 0.52 -1.66
C THR A 155 -7.37 -0.51 -0.77
N VAL A 156 -6.16 -0.23 -0.33
CA VAL A 156 -5.44 -1.02 0.66
C VAL A 156 -5.48 -0.28 1.99
N ASP A 157 -6.00 -0.91 3.02
CA ASP A 157 -5.86 -0.46 4.40
C ASP A 157 -4.55 -0.97 4.97
N PHE A 158 -3.88 -0.14 5.73
CA PHE A 158 -2.67 -0.48 6.48
C PHE A 158 -2.83 -0.11 7.94
N VAL A 159 -2.77 -1.10 8.81
CA VAL A 159 -2.75 -0.93 10.26
C VAL A 159 -1.33 -1.19 10.74
N PRO A 160 -0.55 -0.13 11.08
CA PRO A 160 0.84 -0.31 11.51
C PRO A 160 0.92 -1.01 12.87
N GLU A 161 2.00 -1.75 13.10
CA GLU A 161 2.37 -2.13 14.46
C GLU A 161 2.60 -0.87 15.29
N LYS A 162 2.18 -0.89 16.55
CA LYS A 162 2.21 0.30 17.45
C LYS A 162 3.60 0.92 17.60
N THR A 163 4.64 0.11 17.46
CA THR A 163 6.04 0.54 17.59
C THR A 163 6.71 0.84 16.26
N PHE A 164 6.07 0.54 15.13
CA PHE A 164 6.65 0.77 13.81
C PHE A 164 6.73 2.26 13.49
N VAL A 165 7.88 2.68 12.98
CA VAL A 165 8.17 4.05 12.52
C VAL A 165 9.07 3.97 11.29
N GLY A 166 8.80 4.80 10.31
CA GLY A 166 9.56 4.88 9.07
C GLY A 166 8.74 4.52 7.84
N GLU A 167 9.41 4.37 6.71
CA GLU A 167 8.79 3.91 5.47
C GLU A 167 8.63 2.39 5.50
N ALA A 168 7.40 1.92 5.32
CA ALA A 168 7.10 0.51 5.21
C ALA A 168 7.54 -0.04 3.84
N LYS A 169 7.91 -1.32 3.77
CA LYS A 169 8.21 -1.99 2.49
C LYS A 169 7.01 -1.98 1.55
N GLY A 170 5.81 -1.95 2.14
CA GLY A 170 4.55 -1.89 1.43
C GLY A 170 4.20 -3.16 0.67
N VAL A 171 3.11 -3.08 -0.09
CA VAL A 171 2.56 -4.20 -0.85
C VAL A 171 2.32 -3.83 -2.30
N ILE A 172 2.35 -4.83 -3.17
CA ILE A 172 2.03 -4.68 -4.60
C ILE A 172 0.57 -5.07 -4.81
N VAL A 173 -0.19 -4.17 -5.41
CA VAL A 173 -1.53 -4.46 -5.92
C VAL A 173 -1.42 -4.75 -7.40
N GLN A 174 -2.05 -5.83 -7.85
CA GLN A 174 -2.11 -6.24 -9.25
C GLN A 174 -3.53 -6.22 -9.76
N ARG A 175 -3.71 -5.68 -10.95
CA ARG A 175 -4.90 -5.86 -11.80
C ARG A 175 -4.49 -6.45 -13.14
N VAL A 176 -5.44 -6.94 -13.90
CA VAL A 176 -5.19 -7.43 -15.26
C VAL A 176 -6.01 -6.63 -16.25
N ASP A 177 -5.51 -6.54 -17.48
CA ASP A 177 -6.29 -6.04 -18.62
C ASP A 177 -7.20 -7.13 -19.22
N LYS A 178 -8.01 -6.77 -20.20
CA LYS A 178 -8.92 -7.70 -20.89
C LYS A 178 -8.21 -8.82 -21.66
N LEU A 179 -6.90 -8.73 -21.85
CA LEU A 179 -6.07 -9.79 -22.42
C LEU A 179 -5.44 -10.67 -21.33
N GLY A 180 -5.60 -10.30 -20.04
CA GLY A 180 -5.02 -11.01 -18.91
C GLY A 180 -3.59 -10.57 -18.59
N GLN A 181 -3.09 -9.47 -19.18
CA GLN A 181 -1.78 -8.95 -18.89
C GLN A 181 -1.79 -8.19 -17.54
N PRO A 182 -0.80 -8.41 -16.65
CA PRO A 182 -0.77 -7.77 -15.36
C PRO A 182 -0.33 -6.29 -15.44
N ALA A 183 -1.02 -5.44 -14.68
CA ALA A 183 -0.59 -4.12 -14.29
C ALA A 183 -0.32 -4.13 -12.79
N ILE A 184 0.78 -3.56 -12.34
CA ILE A 184 1.15 -3.50 -10.93
C ILE A 184 1.31 -2.06 -10.47
N GLY A 185 0.87 -1.79 -9.24
CA GLY A 185 1.11 -0.54 -8.53
C GLY A 185 1.42 -0.85 -7.07
N LYS A 186 2.38 -0.17 -6.48
CA LYS A 186 2.80 -0.40 -5.10
C LYS A 186 2.15 0.62 -4.16
N TYR A 187 1.71 0.16 -3.00
CA TYR A 187 1.33 1.03 -1.89
C TYR A 187 2.42 1.01 -0.81
N ARG A 188 2.94 2.18 -0.46
CA ARG A 188 4.01 2.37 0.54
C ARG A 188 3.56 3.38 1.59
N PRO A 189 3.10 2.95 2.78
CA PRO A 189 2.80 3.86 3.88
C PRO A 189 4.09 4.33 4.58
N ILE A 190 4.08 5.58 5.04
CA ILE A 190 5.10 6.19 5.87
C ILE A 190 4.51 6.43 7.26
N VAL A 191 5.15 5.92 8.30
CA VAL A 191 4.74 6.10 9.69
C VAL A 191 5.69 7.06 10.39
N ILE A 192 5.17 8.18 10.84
CA ILE A 192 5.94 9.24 11.50
C ILE A 192 5.93 9.00 13.00
N GLY A 193 7.12 8.90 13.59
CA GLY A 193 7.27 8.68 15.03
C GLY A 193 6.71 9.84 15.84
N ALA A 194 6.02 9.51 16.92
CA ALA A 194 5.52 10.46 17.91
C ALA A 194 6.00 10.05 19.30
N LYS A 195 6.37 11.02 20.13
CA LYS A 195 6.85 10.76 21.49
C LYS A 195 6.14 11.65 22.49
N PRO A 196 5.69 11.10 23.62
CA PRO A 196 5.15 11.90 24.72
C PRO A 196 6.27 12.70 25.40
N LYS A 197 5.87 13.73 26.14
CA LYS A 197 6.80 14.54 26.95
C LYS A 197 6.34 14.56 28.40
N ALA A 198 7.28 14.72 29.34
CA ALA A 198 7.02 14.94 30.75
C ALA A 198 7.54 16.33 31.15
N GLN A 199 6.89 16.90 32.15
CA GLN A 199 7.33 18.17 32.76
C GLN A 199 7.64 17.91 34.23
N PRO A 200 8.79 18.38 34.74
CA PRO A 200 9.09 18.32 36.16
C PRO A 200 8.01 19.00 36.99
N ALA A 201 7.71 18.45 38.15
CA ALA A 201 6.78 19.01 39.11
C ALA A 201 7.52 19.23 40.46
N THR A 202 7.21 20.31 41.12
CA THR A 202 7.75 20.65 42.42
C THR A 202 6.62 21.01 43.38
N SER A 203 6.80 20.70 44.66
CA SER A 203 5.87 21.09 45.73
C SER A 203 6.65 21.63 46.91
N GLN A 204 6.01 22.48 47.72
CA GLN A 204 6.54 23.04 48.95
C GLN A 204 5.39 23.14 49.96
N ASP A 205 5.72 22.80 51.23
CA ASP A 205 4.80 22.92 52.33
C ASP A 205 5.59 23.03 53.65
N VAL A 206 4.87 23.22 54.72
CA VAL A 206 5.45 23.27 56.07
C VAL A 206 5.82 21.88 56.56
N GLN A 207 6.72 21.82 57.54
CA GLN A 207 7.21 20.59 58.17
C GLN A 207 6.10 19.61 58.51
N GLY A 208 6.29 18.34 58.12
CA GLY A 208 5.40 17.23 58.44
C GLY A 208 4.10 17.17 57.61
N GLN A 209 3.84 18.13 56.71
CA GLN A 209 2.63 18.11 55.89
C GLN A 209 2.80 17.23 54.66
N VAL A 210 1.72 16.49 54.33
CA VAL A 210 1.65 15.70 53.11
C VAL A 210 1.54 16.64 51.91
N GLN A 211 2.41 16.44 50.90
CA GLN A 211 2.40 17.25 49.70
C GLN A 211 1.85 16.45 48.51
N LYS A 212 0.91 17.02 47.76
CA LYS A 212 0.33 16.43 46.58
C LYS A 212 0.53 17.36 45.38
N GLN A 213 1.15 16.84 44.32
CA GLN A 213 1.46 17.62 43.12
C GLN A 213 1.12 16.83 41.86
N PRO A 214 0.30 17.40 40.94
CA PRO A 214 0.09 16.81 39.63
C PRO A 214 1.41 16.74 38.85
N VAL A 215 1.67 15.56 38.24
CA VAL A 215 2.77 15.36 37.31
C VAL A 215 2.22 15.49 35.90
N THR A 216 2.75 16.43 35.12
CA THR A 216 2.22 16.74 33.79
C THR A 216 2.91 15.91 32.74
N PHE A 217 2.11 15.14 32.03
CA PHE A 217 2.53 14.45 30.80
C PHE A 217 1.79 15.06 29.62
N ILE A 218 2.50 15.20 28.50
CA ILE A 218 1.98 15.82 27.28
C ILE A 218 1.87 14.72 26.24
N ASP A 219 0.71 14.64 25.57
CA ASP A 219 0.43 13.71 24.49
C ASP A 219 1.52 13.78 23.41
N SER A 220 1.74 12.64 22.76
CA SER A 220 2.68 12.58 21.64
C SER A 220 2.15 13.39 20.45
N VAL A 221 2.96 14.35 20.00
CA VAL A 221 2.63 15.25 18.89
C VAL A 221 3.69 15.12 17.82
N VAL A 222 3.27 15.09 16.55
CA VAL A 222 4.17 15.19 15.42
C VAL A 222 4.21 16.63 14.96
N ASP A 223 5.41 17.18 14.81
CA ASP A 223 5.61 18.45 14.15
C ASP A 223 5.36 18.29 12.65
N LYS A 224 4.53 19.17 12.07
CA LYS A 224 4.15 19.16 10.65
C LYS A 224 5.34 19.29 9.68
N THR A 225 6.49 19.71 10.18
CA THR A 225 7.69 19.95 9.37
C THR A 225 8.56 18.71 9.14
N THR A 226 8.30 17.61 9.86
CA THR A 226 9.08 16.39 9.77
C THR A 226 8.38 15.30 8.96
N VAL A 227 7.98 15.59 7.72
CA VAL A 227 7.78 14.51 6.75
C VAL A 227 9.17 14.06 6.29
N PRO A 228 9.58 12.81 6.55
CA PRO A 228 10.97 12.39 6.38
C PRO A 228 11.41 12.28 4.93
N ASP A 229 10.56 12.53 3.95
CA ASP A 229 10.89 12.18 2.57
C ASP A 229 10.93 13.39 1.65
N ILE A 230 12.14 13.77 1.28
CA ILE A 230 12.47 14.75 0.24
C ILE A 230 11.99 14.28 -1.15
N ASP A 231 11.86 12.98 -1.37
CA ASP A 231 11.49 12.39 -2.66
C ASP A 231 9.95 12.37 -2.89
N HIS A 232 9.17 12.68 -1.84
CA HIS A 232 7.70 12.69 -1.91
C HIS A 232 7.09 13.99 -1.33
N PRO A 233 7.37 15.15 -1.91
CA PRO A 233 6.93 16.46 -1.39
C PRO A 233 5.41 16.63 -1.36
N ASP A 234 4.66 15.81 -2.09
CA ASP A 234 3.19 15.89 -2.18
C ASP A 234 2.47 15.10 -1.08
N VAL A 235 3.20 14.30 -0.31
CA VAL A 235 2.64 13.52 0.80
C VAL A 235 2.48 14.43 2.02
N LYS A 236 1.25 14.86 2.26
CA LYS A 236 0.91 15.69 3.43
C LYS A 236 0.39 14.82 4.55
N VAL A 237 1.02 14.93 5.72
CA VAL A 237 0.42 14.42 6.95
C VAL A 237 -0.79 15.27 7.26
N ALA A 238 -1.94 14.63 7.53
CA ALA A 238 -3.13 15.34 7.97
C ALA A 238 -2.84 16.15 9.25
N ALA A 239 -3.50 17.32 9.38
CA ALA A 239 -3.26 18.28 10.45
C ALA A 239 -3.21 17.63 11.84
N GLN A 240 -2.20 18.03 12.62
CA GLN A 240 -2.01 17.73 14.06
C GLN A 240 -2.84 16.58 14.62
N LYS A 241 -2.38 15.37 14.43
CA LYS A 241 -2.87 14.22 15.19
C LYS A 241 -2.01 14.06 16.44
N THR A 242 -2.63 13.66 17.53
CA THR A 242 -1.96 13.36 18.79
C THR A 242 -2.19 11.90 19.14
N VAL A 243 -1.22 11.30 19.81
CA VAL A 243 -1.39 10.01 20.49
C VAL A 243 -1.50 10.31 21.98
N PRO A 244 -2.68 10.09 22.59
CA PRO A 244 -2.91 10.48 23.98
C PRO A 244 -2.12 9.61 24.94
N ILE A 245 -1.77 10.18 26.09
CA ILE A 245 -1.27 9.42 27.26
C ILE A 245 -2.38 8.46 27.73
N ASP A 246 -2.02 7.21 28.00
CA ASP A 246 -2.91 6.25 28.66
C ASP A 246 -2.88 6.46 30.17
N PRO A 247 -3.99 6.94 30.78
CA PRO A 247 -4.03 7.17 32.24
C PRO A 247 -3.80 5.92 33.09
N ARG A 248 -3.93 4.74 32.49
CA ARG A 248 -3.66 3.45 33.16
C ARG A 248 -2.18 3.10 33.21
N SER A 249 -1.35 3.83 32.48
CA SER A 249 0.09 3.57 32.34
C SER A 249 0.94 4.23 33.43
N TYR A 250 0.37 5.15 34.21
CA TYR A 250 1.13 5.87 35.23
C TYR A 250 1.75 4.93 36.25
N THR A 251 3.06 5.07 36.44
CA THR A 251 3.84 4.16 37.27
C THR A 251 4.90 4.92 38.04
N LEU A 252 4.92 4.77 39.38
CA LEU A 252 6.00 5.24 40.21
C LEU A 252 7.19 4.31 40.01
N LEU A 253 8.41 4.88 39.94
CA LEU A 253 9.63 4.11 39.74
C LEU A 253 10.53 4.21 40.95
N ASP A 254 11.12 3.08 41.38
CA ASP A 254 12.17 3.04 42.37
C ASP A 254 13.52 3.58 41.82
N GLU A 255 14.52 3.56 42.64
CA GLU A 255 15.89 4.03 42.30
C GLU A 255 16.58 3.20 41.18
N ASN A 256 16.08 1.98 40.93
CA ASN A 256 16.54 1.10 39.86
C ASN A 256 15.69 1.24 38.56
N GLY A 257 14.70 2.17 38.56
CA GLY A 257 13.78 2.36 37.44
C GLY A 257 12.72 1.27 37.33
N GLN A 258 12.50 0.48 38.40
CA GLN A 258 11.48 -0.57 38.40
C GLN A 258 10.16 -0.05 38.96
N PRO A 259 9.02 -0.57 38.47
CA PRO A 259 7.70 -0.23 39.01
C PRO A 259 7.61 -0.49 40.54
N ALA A 260 7.09 0.50 41.24
CA ALA A 260 6.88 0.42 42.68
C ALA A 260 5.58 1.08 43.11
N THR A 261 4.92 0.57 44.13
CA THR A 261 3.75 1.20 44.74
C THR A 261 4.10 2.29 45.72
N LYS A 262 5.30 2.17 46.33
CA LYS A 262 5.90 3.11 47.28
C LYS A 262 7.37 3.19 47.05
N VAL A 263 7.95 4.39 47.20
CA VAL A 263 9.38 4.64 47.09
C VAL A 263 9.84 5.43 48.32
N PRO A 264 10.90 5.02 49.06
CA PRO A 264 11.41 5.79 50.15
C PRO A 264 11.85 7.18 49.70
N ALA A 265 11.32 8.22 50.33
CA ALA A 265 11.76 9.58 50.14
C ALA A 265 13.09 9.80 50.92
N LYS A 266 14.13 10.30 50.23
CA LYS A 266 15.43 10.47 50.77
C LYS A 266 15.86 11.96 50.80
N ASP A 267 16.62 12.36 51.80
CA ASP A 267 17.27 13.66 51.82
C ASP A 267 18.49 13.67 50.85
N PRO A 268 19.15 14.82 50.61
CA PRO A 268 20.34 14.90 49.75
C PRO A 268 21.52 14.04 50.22
N LYS A 269 21.52 13.59 51.51
CA LYS A 269 22.55 12.71 52.09
C LYS A 269 22.18 11.22 51.96
N GLY A 270 20.98 10.91 51.46
CA GLY A 270 20.47 9.55 51.27
C GLY A 270 19.73 8.96 52.49
N ASN A 271 19.48 9.73 53.53
CA ASN A 271 18.70 9.27 54.66
C ASN A 271 17.21 9.21 54.32
N VAL A 272 16.52 8.15 54.71
CA VAL A 272 15.06 8.02 54.48
C VAL A 272 14.31 8.98 55.42
N ILE A 273 13.50 9.86 54.80
CA ILE A 273 12.78 10.94 55.49
C ILE A 273 11.27 10.87 55.29
N GLY A 274 10.78 9.84 54.65
CA GLY A 274 9.37 9.64 54.33
C GLY A 274 9.16 8.65 53.19
N GLU A 275 8.03 8.74 52.52
CA GLU A 275 7.73 7.91 51.37
C GLU A 275 7.04 8.72 50.25
N PHE A 276 7.26 8.29 49.01
CA PHE A 276 6.50 8.70 47.85
C PHE A 276 5.47 7.62 47.46
N THR A 277 4.27 8.06 47.08
CA THR A 277 3.25 7.23 46.44
C THR A 277 2.71 7.95 45.19
N LEU A 278 1.96 7.25 44.36
CA LEU A 278 1.31 7.79 43.19
C LEU A 278 -0.20 7.56 43.29
N GLU A 279 -0.96 8.62 43.09
CA GLU A 279 -2.42 8.57 42.95
C GLU A 279 -2.81 8.94 41.52
N VAL A 280 -3.96 8.47 41.05
CA VAL A 280 -4.58 8.93 39.80
C VAL A 280 -5.87 9.65 40.15
N VAL A 281 -5.92 10.94 39.91
CA VAL A 281 -7.07 11.79 40.20
C VAL A 281 -7.54 12.45 38.91
N ASP A 282 -8.78 12.24 38.55
CA ASP A 282 -9.39 12.75 37.31
C ASP A 282 -8.54 12.46 36.04
N GLY A 283 -7.98 11.23 35.98
CA GLY A 283 -7.15 10.78 34.88
C GLY A 283 -5.74 11.39 34.83
N LYS A 284 -5.32 12.09 35.88
CA LYS A 284 -3.97 12.71 35.99
C LYS A 284 -3.16 12.02 37.07
N ALA A 285 -1.87 11.88 36.81
CA ALA A 285 -0.91 11.40 37.81
C ALA A 285 -0.69 12.46 38.88
N VAL A 286 -0.78 12.10 40.14
CA VAL A 286 -0.51 12.97 41.31
C VAL A 286 0.53 12.29 42.16
N GLY A 287 1.72 12.87 42.22
CA GLY A 287 2.78 12.47 43.15
C GLY A 287 2.43 12.90 44.57
N VAL A 288 2.55 12.00 45.50
CA VAL A 288 2.29 12.24 46.96
C VAL A 288 3.55 11.99 47.73
N LEU A 289 4.05 13.02 48.41
CA LEU A 289 5.10 12.91 49.39
C LEU A 289 4.49 12.93 50.80
N THR A 290 4.77 11.90 51.60
CA THR A 290 4.44 11.83 52.99
C THR A 290 5.76 11.88 53.79
N PRO A 291 6.20 13.06 54.29
CA PRO A 291 7.42 13.20 55.01
C PRO A 291 7.27 12.72 56.50
N ASN A 292 8.38 12.39 57.14
CA ASN A 292 8.39 12.21 58.59
C ASN A 292 8.03 13.54 59.26
N ALA A 293 7.26 13.46 60.34
CA ALA A 293 6.66 14.61 61.02
C ALA A 293 7.64 15.71 61.43
N THR A 294 8.90 15.38 61.62
CA THR A 294 9.94 16.30 62.10
C THR A 294 10.90 16.73 60.96
N TYR A 295 10.72 16.20 59.77
CA TYR A 295 11.63 16.51 58.67
C TYR A 295 11.35 17.91 58.08
N TYR A 296 12.42 18.62 57.81
CA TYR A 296 12.44 19.84 57.01
C TYR A 296 13.70 19.83 56.14
N GLY A 297 13.60 20.37 54.93
CA GLY A 297 14.70 20.42 53.99
C GLY A 297 14.35 19.88 52.62
N GLU A 298 15.33 19.72 51.77
CA GLU A 298 15.18 19.25 50.40
C GLU A 298 15.02 17.72 50.34
N VAL A 299 14.21 17.26 49.40
CA VAL A 299 13.96 15.84 49.15
C VAL A 299 14.47 15.49 47.74
N GLN A 300 15.14 14.36 47.60
CA GLN A 300 15.56 13.85 46.30
C GLN A 300 14.34 13.58 45.43
N PRO A 301 14.40 13.89 44.11
CA PRO A 301 13.27 13.66 43.21
C PRO A 301 13.01 12.15 43.03
N VAL A 302 11.75 11.82 42.82
CA VAL A 302 11.31 10.50 42.39
C VAL A 302 10.85 10.58 40.95
N LYS A 303 10.92 9.46 40.20
CA LYS A 303 10.49 9.37 38.83
C LYS A 303 9.08 8.77 38.72
N VAL A 304 8.30 9.34 37.86
CA VAL A 304 7.01 8.80 37.42
C VAL A 304 7.08 8.56 35.89
N ARG A 305 6.70 7.38 35.47
CA ARG A 305 6.63 6.98 34.06
C ARG A 305 5.17 7.03 33.59
N ALA A 306 4.97 7.49 32.38
CA ALA A 306 3.73 7.32 31.62
C ALA A 306 4.03 6.68 30.27
N ALA A 307 3.00 6.09 29.64
CA ALA A 307 3.05 5.65 28.25
C ALA A 307 1.88 6.27 27.48
N ASP A 308 2.07 6.52 26.20
CA ASP A 308 0.96 6.83 25.31
C ASP A 308 0.18 5.55 24.92
N THR A 309 -0.92 5.70 24.17
CA THR A 309 -1.75 4.56 23.76
C THR A 309 -1.08 3.60 22.78
N ASN A 310 0.08 3.97 22.23
CA ASN A 310 0.95 3.07 21.46
C ASN A 310 1.96 2.32 22.36
N GLY A 311 2.06 2.68 23.65
CA GLY A 311 3.01 2.08 24.58
C GLY A 311 4.37 2.76 24.60
N ILE A 312 4.53 3.93 23.96
CA ILE A 312 5.77 4.71 24.00
C ILE A 312 5.86 5.43 25.34
N THR A 313 6.94 5.18 26.08
CA THR A 313 7.12 5.66 27.46
C THR A 313 7.87 6.98 27.54
N VAL A 314 7.57 7.73 28.63
CA VAL A 314 8.30 8.93 29.07
C VAL A 314 8.36 8.98 30.59
N GLU A 315 9.45 9.53 31.14
CA GLU A 315 9.69 9.70 32.58
C GLU A 315 9.92 11.18 32.93
#